data_a88746f97a6079ef26d8a81785003d78
#
_entry.id   a88746f97a6079ef26d8a81785003d78
#
_cell.length_a   1.000
_cell.length_b   1.000
_cell.length_c   1.000
_cell.angle_alpha   90.00
_cell.angle_beta   90.00
_cell.angle_gamma   90.00
#
_symmetry.space_group_name_H-M   'P 1'
#
loop_
_entity.id
_entity.type
_entity.pdbx_description
1 polymer ?
#
loop_
_entity_poly.entity_id
_entity_poly.type
_entity_poly.pdbx_seq_one_letter_code
_entity_poly.pdbx_strand_id
1 'polypeptide(L)'
;ASISSSLKLDNQFYNSQLRGYSTVDITSIPVKSEIVDLTKSRASLIAENKLYRAQLDGKTSGNLNPEQTERFNSNSTELNARVSAANMEIKQLERQLEQAKIRKDAQSDTLKMNQGILDNVKPLMEDGAISDIQYLKQQQEVRSAQSEIAQLTEETARLQSAIAQAKAQLQNTVASSRKEWVTAIADNKKRIAEIDTQLTKAIVENNKRIAEIDSQISQAKMTLKYQEIVAPSSGTVFDLKANTPGFVANATEPVLKIVP
;
A
#
# COMPACT_ATOMS: atom_id res chain seq x y z
N ALA A 1 73.60 -18.75 -2.93
CA ALA A 1 72.47 -19.67 -2.71
C ALA A 1 71.83 -19.53 -1.31
N SER A 2 72.43 -18.80 -0.33
CA SER A 2 71.93 -18.71 1.06
C SER A 2 70.98 -17.50 1.32
N ILE A 3 70.93 -16.50 0.45
CA ILE A 3 70.12 -15.31 0.63
C ILE A 3 68.63 -15.59 0.24
N SER A 4 68.36 -16.50 -0.68
CA SER A 4 67.00 -16.87 -1.12
C SER A 4 66.17 -17.65 -0.09
N SER A 5 66.83 -18.35 0.86
CA SER A 5 66.12 -19.10 1.92
C SER A 5 65.77 -18.21 3.13
N SER A 6 66.53 -17.21 3.46
CA SER A 6 66.23 -16.25 4.53
C SER A 6 64.99 -15.37 4.18
N LEU A 7 64.93 -14.89 2.95
CA LEU A 7 63.80 -14.11 2.43
C LEU A 7 62.50 -14.90 2.39
N LYS A 8 62.53 -16.25 2.25
CA LYS A 8 61.33 -17.11 2.29
C LYS A 8 60.78 -17.28 3.71
N LEU A 9 61.63 -17.33 4.74
CA LEU A 9 61.20 -17.45 6.14
C LEU A 9 60.57 -16.14 6.64
N ASP A 10 61.13 -14.99 6.29
CA ASP A 10 60.57 -13.69 6.63
C ASP A 10 59.21 -13.47 5.95
N ASN A 11 59.07 -13.91 4.71
CA ASN A 11 57.78 -13.82 4.02
C ASN A 11 56.67 -14.70 4.65
N GLN A 12 57.01 -15.84 5.28
CA GLN A 12 56.05 -16.66 6.03
C GLN A 12 55.68 -16.00 7.36
N PHE A 13 56.62 -15.37 8.06
CA PHE A 13 56.34 -14.63 9.30
C PHE A 13 55.46 -13.41 9.04
N TYR A 14 55.76 -12.62 8.01
CA TYR A 14 54.95 -11.46 7.60
C TYR A 14 53.56 -11.87 7.10
N ASN A 15 53.43 -12.95 6.37
CA ASN A 15 52.14 -13.50 5.96
C ASN A 15 51.32 -14.03 7.14
N SER A 16 51.94 -14.50 8.24
CA SER A 16 51.25 -14.88 9.46
C SER A 16 50.75 -13.67 10.27
N GLN A 17 51.54 -12.58 10.30
CA GLN A 17 51.10 -11.30 10.89
C GLN A 17 50.03 -10.61 10.06
N LEU A 18 50.12 -10.62 8.74
CA LEU A 18 49.09 -10.13 7.85
C LEU A 18 47.79 -10.92 7.97
N ARG A 19 47.82 -12.24 8.25
CA ARG A 19 46.65 -13.03 8.59
C ARG A 19 45.97 -12.60 9.91
N GLY A 20 46.76 -12.09 10.89
CA GLY A 20 46.23 -11.52 12.13
C GLY A 20 45.48 -10.20 11.92
N TYR A 21 45.87 -9.42 10.90
CA TYR A 21 45.18 -8.18 10.51
C TYR A 21 44.09 -8.37 9.43
N SER A 22 44.05 -9.53 8.76
CA SER A 22 43.12 -9.80 7.64
C SER A 22 41.81 -10.42 8.06
N THR A 23 41.58 -10.62 9.34
CA THR A 23 40.21 -10.89 9.86
C THR A 23 39.56 -9.60 10.34
N VAL A 24 39.47 -8.60 9.49
CA VAL A 24 38.29 -7.74 9.52
C VAL A 24 37.16 -8.68 9.12
N ASP A 25 36.40 -9.10 10.10
CA ASP A 25 35.26 -10.01 9.93
C ASP A 25 34.25 -9.32 9.00
N ILE A 26 34.38 -9.56 7.69
CA ILE A 26 33.48 -9.07 6.64
C ILE A 26 32.10 -9.70 6.83
N THR A 27 31.99 -10.76 7.63
CA THR A 27 30.74 -11.45 7.94
C THR A 27 29.87 -10.68 8.94
N SER A 28 30.43 -9.72 9.67
CA SER A 28 29.69 -8.84 10.58
C SER A 28 29.20 -7.55 9.92
N ILE A 29 28.79 -7.57 8.63
CA ILE A 29 28.10 -6.44 8.04
C ILE A 29 26.58 -6.65 8.18
N PRO A 30 25.97 -6.35 9.35
CA PRO A 30 24.50 -6.36 9.50
C PRO A 30 23.84 -5.36 8.55
N VAL A 31 24.56 -4.35 8.12
CA VAL A 31 24.11 -3.25 7.27
C VAL A 31 23.66 -3.71 5.87
N LYS A 32 24.32 -4.73 5.28
CA LYS A 32 23.91 -5.21 3.93
C LYS A 32 22.55 -5.93 3.98
N SER A 33 22.32 -6.74 5.00
CA SER A 33 21.04 -7.44 5.22
C SER A 33 19.93 -6.42 5.48
N GLU A 34 20.16 -5.45 6.36
CA GLU A 34 19.20 -4.41 6.70
C GLU A 34 18.79 -3.56 5.49
N ILE A 35 19.75 -3.11 4.67
CA ILE A 35 19.47 -2.35 3.45
C ILE A 35 18.64 -3.19 2.46
N VAL A 36 18.94 -4.47 2.32
CA VAL A 36 18.19 -5.37 1.43
C VAL A 36 16.75 -5.55 1.94
N ASP A 37 16.54 -5.74 3.24
CA ASP A 37 15.22 -5.94 3.83
C ASP A 37 14.37 -4.66 3.79
N LEU A 38 14.97 -3.50 4.05
CA LEU A 38 14.32 -2.20 3.88
C LEU A 38 13.92 -1.95 2.43
N THR A 39 14.80 -2.28 1.48
CA THR A 39 14.53 -2.14 0.04
C THR A 39 13.38 -3.04 -0.41
N LYS A 40 13.32 -4.29 0.06
CA LYS A 40 12.21 -5.22 -0.21
C LYS A 40 10.89 -4.70 0.39
N SER A 41 10.91 -4.25 1.63
CA SER A 41 9.73 -3.69 2.31
C SER A 41 9.21 -2.45 1.58
N ARG A 42 10.09 -1.55 1.15
CA ARG A 42 9.74 -0.40 0.33
C ARG A 42 9.09 -0.81 -1.00
N ALA A 43 9.66 -1.77 -1.69
CA ALA A 43 9.14 -2.27 -2.96
C ALA A 43 7.75 -2.89 -2.80
N SER A 44 7.53 -3.65 -1.71
CA SER A 44 6.22 -4.22 -1.38
C SER A 44 5.15 -3.14 -1.17
N LEU A 45 5.44 -2.10 -0.37
CA LEU A 45 4.50 -0.98 -0.14
C LEU A 45 4.19 -0.19 -1.43
N ILE A 46 5.18 0.00 -2.30
CA ILE A 46 4.97 0.63 -3.62
C ILE A 46 4.05 -0.25 -4.48
N ALA A 47 4.24 -1.56 -4.45
CA ALA A 47 3.42 -2.52 -5.19
C ALA A 47 1.97 -2.53 -4.67
N GLU A 48 1.76 -2.50 -3.35
CA GLU A 48 0.43 -2.35 -2.76
C GLU A 48 -0.26 -1.03 -3.16
N ASN A 49 0.48 0.08 -3.16
CA ASN A 49 -0.06 1.35 -3.61
C ASN A 49 -0.50 1.33 -5.08
N LYS A 50 0.17 0.56 -5.94
CA LYS A 50 -0.27 0.35 -7.33
C LYS A 50 -1.59 -0.39 -7.39
N LEU A 51 -1.75 -1.44 -6.57
CA LEU A 51 -2.99 -2.20 -6.46
C LEU A 51 -4.16 -1.30 -6.01
N TYR A 52 -3.99 -0.55 -4.91
CA TYR A 52 -5.05 0.34 -4.42
C TYR A 52 -5.42 1.45 -5.42
N ARG A 53 -4.45 1.99 -6.16
CA ARG A 53 -4.73 2.96 -7.24
C ARG A 53 -5.52 2.31 -8.36
N ALA A 54 -5.14 1.11 -8.80
CA ALA A 54 -5.89 0.37 -9.81
C ALA A 54 -7.34 0.14 -9.37
N GLN A 55 -7.58 -0.18 -8.09
CA GLN A 55 -8.94 -0.31 -7.53
C GLN A 55 -9.72 1.01 -7.52
N LEU A 56 -9.06 2.13 -7.20
CA LEU A 56 -9.68 3.46 -7.25
C LEU A 56 -10.07 3.85 -8.68
N ASP A 57 -9.23 3.50 -9.65
CA ASP A 57 -9.43 3.81 -11.07
C ASP A 57 -10.39 2.82 -11.76
N GLY A 58 -10.68 1.67 -11.12
CA GLY A 58 -11.52 0.61 -11.68
C GLY A 58 -10.92 -0.09 -12.90
N LYS A 59 -9.60 0.04 -13.11
CA LYS A 59 -8.90 -0.53 -14.24
C LYS A 59 -7.64 -1.27 -13.78
N THR A 60 -7.41 -2.46 -14.32
CA THR A 60 -6.13 -3.13 -14.22
C THR A 60 -5.10 -2.34 -15.02
N SER A 61 -4.24 -1.59 -14.34
CA SER A 61 -3.06 -1.02 -14.97
C SER A 61 -2.11 -2.17 -15.28
N GLY A 62 -1.61 -2.27 -16.52
CA GLY A 62 -0.78 -3.39 -17.01
C GLY A 62 0.55 -3.64 -16.27
N ASN A 63 0.73 -3.07 -15.09
CA ASN A 63 1.92 -3.15 -14.24
C ASN A 63 1.68 -3.91 -12.91
N LEU A 64 0.59 -4.66 -12.78
CA LEU A 64 0.34 -5.53 -11.63
C LEU A 64 0.99 -6.90 -11.87
N ASN A 65 1.60 -7.47 -10.83
CA ASN A 65 2.06 -8.85 -10.88
C ASN A 65 0.86 -9.84 -10.81
N PRO A 66 1.04 -11.14 -11.07
CA PRO A 66 -0.06 -12.11 -11.06
C PRO A 66 -0.85 -12.14 -9.75
N GLU A 67 -0.17 -12.13 -8.59
CA GLU A 67 -0.80 -12.10 -7.27
C GLU A 67 -1.63 -10.83 -7.04
N GLN A 68 -1.09 -9.68 -7.44
CA GLN A 68 -1.82 -8.41 -7.35
C GLN A 68 -3.03 -8.38 -8.26
N THR A 69 -2.93 -9.00 -9.44
CA THR A 69 -4.05 -9.11 -10.38
C THR A 69 -5.15 -9.99 -9.80
N GLU A 70 -4.80 -11.09 -9.17
CA GLU A 70 -5.77 -11.95 -8.47
C GLU A 70 -6.48 -11.20 -7.32
N ARG A 71 -5.72 -10.51 -6.47
CA ARG A 71 -6.27 -9.68 -5.39
C ARG A 71 -7.16 -8.54 -5.94
N PHE A 72 -6.76 -7.90 -7.03
CA PHE A 72 -7.58 -6.90 -7.70
C PHE A 72 -8.91 -7.49 -8.17
N ASN A 73 -8.88 -8.62 -8.86
CA ASN A 73 -10.07 -9.29 -9.38
C ASN A 73 -10.99 -9.75 -8.24
N SER A 74 -10.44 -10.32 -7.18
CA SER A 74 -11.20 -10.75 -6.00
C SER A 74 -11.93 -9.56 -5.34
N ASN A 75 -11.21 -8.49 -5.02
CA ASN A 75 -11.79 -7.31 -4.39
C ASN A 75 -12.82 -6.60 -5.30
N SER A 76 -12.54 -6.54 -6.59
CA SER A 76 -13.47 -5.96 -7.58
C SER A 76 -14.74 -6.81 -7.71
N THR A 77 -14.61 -8.14 -7.72
CA THR A 77 -15.74 -9.05 -7.77
C THR A 77 -16.59 -8.93 -6.51
N GLU A 78 -15.98 -8.86 -5.34
CA GLU A 78 -16.69 -8.68 -4.07
C GLU A 78 -17.45 -7.35 -4.03
N LEU A 79 -16.79 -6.24 -4.39
CA LEU A 79 -17.45 -4.93 -4.41
C LEU A 79 -18.59 -4.91 -5.44
N ASN A 80 -18.38 -5.45 -6.63
CA ASN A 80 -19.40 -5.54 -7.67
C ASN A 80 -20.58 -6.42 -7.24
N ALA A 81 -20.35 -7.51 -6.52
CA ALA A 81 -21.42 -8.34 -5.97
C ALA A 81 -22.27 -7.57 -4.94
N ARG A 82 -21.63 -6.82 -4.03
CA ARG A 82 -22.34 -5.97 -3.06
C ARG A 82 -23.15 -4.87 -3.75
N VAL A 83 -22.55 -4.20 -4.73
CA VAL A 83 -23.24 -3.16 -5.54
C VAL A 83 -24.42 -3.76 -6.31
N SER A 84 -24.25 -4.93 -6.91
CA SER A 84 -25.29 -5.63 -7.65
C SER A 84 -26.46 -6.05 -6.73
N ALA A 85 -26.18 -6.60 -5.56
CA ALA A 85 -27.19 -6.97 -4.56
C ALA A 85 -28.01 -5.75 -4.11
N ALA A 86 -27.34 -4.64 -3.78
CA ALA A 86 -28.01 -3.40 -3.40
C ALA A 86 -28.87 -2.82 -4.54
N ASN A 87 -28.37 -2.88 -5.79
CA ASN A 87 -29.16 -2.45 -6.95
C ASN A 87 -30.39 -3.34 -7.20
N MET A 88 -30.29 -4.66 -6.94
CA MET A 88 -31.42 -5.56 -7.03
C MET A 88 -32.51 -5.23 -5.97
N GLU A 89 -32.08 -4.94 -4.74
CA GLU A 89 -32.97 -4.51 -3.66
C GLU A 89 -33.67 -3.19 -4.02
N ILE A 90 -32.94 -2.18 -4.49
CA ILE A 90 -33.51 -0.91 -4.95
C ILE A 90 -34.53 -1.14 -6.04
N LYS A 91 -34.21 -1.96 -7.06
CA LYS A 91 -35.17 -2.29 -8.13
C LYS A 91 -36.41 -3.02 -7.64
N GLN A 92 -36.28 -3.85 -6.63
CA GLN A 92 -37.42 -4.52 -6.01
C GLN A 92 -38.35 -3.52 -5.32
N LEU A 93 -37.77 -2.61 -4.52
CA LEU A 93 -38.51 -1.53 -3.86
C LEU A 93 -39.16 -0.59 -4.88
N GLU A 94 -38.47 -0.23 -5.97
CA GLU A 94 -39.01 0.59 -7.06
C GLU A 94 -40.22 -0.09 -7.75
N ARG A 95 -40.15 -1.40 -7.96
CA ARG A 95 -41.31 -2.16 -8.48
C ARG A 95 -42.50 -2.18 -7.51
N GLN A 96 -42.26 -2.34 -6.21
CA GLN A 96 -43.29 -2.28 -5.19
C GLN A 96 -43.94 -0.89 -5.14
N LEU A 97 -43.11 0.17 -5.21
CA LEU A 97 -43.62 1.54 -5.28
C LEU A 97 -44.51 1.77 -6.50
N GLU A 98 -44.12 1.28 -7.66
CA GLU A 98 -44.91 1.42 -8.88
C GLU A 98 -46.24 0.68 -8.77
N GLN A 99 -46.25 -0.54 -8.21
CA GLN A 99 -47.49 -1.28 -7.94
C GLN A 99 -48.40 -0.54 -6.94
N ALA A 100 -47.83 0.04 -5.87
CA ALA A 100 -48.62 0.82 -4.91
C ALA A 100 -49.22 2.08 -5.55
N LYS A 101 -48.48 2.77 -6.43
CA LYS A 101 -48.98 3.90 -7.19
C LYS A 101 -50.15 3.53 -8.11
N ILE A 102 -50.00 2.44 -8.89
CA ILE A 102 -51.04 1.96 -9.78
C ILE A 102 -52.33 1.64 -8.98
N ARG A 103 -52.20 0.97 -7.80
CA ARG A 103 -53.35 0.70 -6.92
C ARG A 103 -53.98 1.99 -6.41
N LYS A 104 -53.15 2.97 -6.00
CA LYS A 104 -53.62 4.27 -5.52
C LYS A 104 -54.38 5.02 -6.61
N ASP A 105 -53.89 5.02 -7.85
CA ASP A 105 -54.55 5.67 -8.99
C ASP A 105 -55.89 5.00 -9.31
N ALA A 106 -55.94 3.66 -9.34
CA ALA A 106 -57.20 2.92 -9.52
C ALA A 106 -58.21 3.22 -8.42
N GLN A 107 -57.74 3.28 -7.15
CA GLN A 107 -58.63 3.62 -6.03
C GLN A 107 -59.08 5.08 -6.06
N SER A 108 -58.22 6.01 -6.57
CA SER A 108 -58.61 7.40 -6.82
C SER A 108 -59.75 7.52 -7.84
N ASP A 109 -59.71 6.71 -8.89
CA ASP A 109 -60.77 6.67 -9.90
C ASP A 109 -62.05 6.07 -9.32
N THR A 110 -61.93 5.03 -8.49
CA THR A 110 -63.09 4.46 -7.75
C THR A 110 -63.70 5.52 -6.81
N LEU A 111 -62.87 6.29 -6.11
CA LEU A 111 -63.36 7.39 -5.26
C LEU A 111 -64.13 8.43 -6.07
N LYS A 112 -63.57 8.87 -7.21
CA LYS A 112 -64.27 9.86 -8.09
C LYS A 112 -65.63 9.34 -8.56
N MET A 113 -65.69 8.06 -8.95
CA MET A 113 -66.92 7.43 -9.36
C MET A 113 -67.97 7.39 -8.21
N ASN A 114 -67.56 6.91 -7.03
CA ASN A 114 -68.44 6.83 -5.86
C ASN A 114 -68.88 8.20 -5.38
N GLN A 115 -68.00 9.22 -5.47
CA GLN A 115 -68.31 10.61 -5.14
C GLN A 115 -69.34 11.15 -6.13
N GLY A 116 -69.21 10.91 -7.44
CA GLY A 116 -70.18 11.31 -8.46
C GLY A 116 -71.59 10.63 -8.25
N ILE A 117 -71.58 9.34 -7.86
CA ILE A 117 -72.79 8.67 -7.50
C ILE A 117 -73.44 9.34 -6.27
N LEU A 118 -72.64 9.59 -5.21
CA LEU A 118 -73.17 10.23 -3.99
C LEU A 118 -73.75 11.60 -4.27
N ASP A 119 -73.10 12.40 -5.12
CA ASP A 119 -73.55 13.74 -5.51
C ASP A 119 -74.92 13.67 -6.30
N ASN A 120 -75.06 12.63 -7.13
CA ASN A 120 -76.30 12.41 -7.91
C ASN A 120 -77.46 11.85 -7.07
N VAL A 121 -77.17 11.03 -6.06
CA VAL A 121 -78.25 10.41 -5.23
C VAL A 121 -78.68 11.32 -4.07
N LYS A 122 -77.91 12.33 -3.71
CA LYS A 122 -78.21 13.25 -2.64
C LYS A 122 -79.57 14.01 -2.88
N PRO A 123 -79.79 14.66 -4.05
CA PRO A 123 -81.07 15.31 -4.31
C PRO A 123 -82.28 14.31 -4.33
N LEU A 124 -82.03 13.08 -4.82
CA LEU A 124 -83.10 12.05 -4.86
C LEU A 124 -83.51 11.56 -3.44
N MET A 125 -82.63 11.60 -2.50
CA MET A 125 -82.86 11.32 -1.10
C MET A 125 -83.68 12.48 -0.47
N GLU A 126 -83.30 13.74 -0.76
CA GLU A 126 -83.98 14.93 -0.29
C GLU A 126 -85.43 15.00 -0.83
N ASP A 127 -85.66 14.53 -2.06
CA ASP A 127 -86.97 14.41 -2.67
C ASP A 127 -87.78 13.16 -2.23
N GLY A 128 -87.23 12.32 -1.36
CA GLY A 128 -87.85 11.09 -0.87
C GLY A 128 -87.92 9.94 -1.89
N ALA A 129 -87.18 10.06 -3.03
CA ALA A 129 -87.19 9.06 -4.09
C ALA A 129 -86.32 7.83 -3.77
N ILE A 130 -85.32 7.97 -2.83
CA ILE A 130 -84.51 6.87 -2.28
C ILE A 130 -84.51 6.88 -0.77
N SER A 131 -84.19 5.73 -0.13
CA SER A 131 -84.12 5.65 1.32
C SER A 131 -82.84 6.23 1.88
N ASP A 132 -82.93 6.76 3.11
CA ASP A 132 -81.76 7.22 3.87
C ASP A 132 -80.70 6.14 4.00
N ILE A 133 -81.07 4.88 4.11
CA ILE A 133 -80.13 3.73 4.21
C ILE A 133 -79.32 3.59 2.93
N GLN A 134 -79.89 3.81 1.75
CA GLN A 134 -79.21 3.75 0.46
C GLN A 134 -78.20 4.89 0.34
N TYR A 135 -78.51 6.10 0.74
CA TYR A 135 -77.63 7.26 0.79
C TYR A 135 -76.50 7.03 1.76
N LEU A 136 -76.72 6.55 2.99
CA LEU A 136 -75.70 6.25 3.99
C LEU A 136 -74.77 5.15 3.51
N LYS A 137 -75.28 4.13 2.81
CA LYS A 137 -74.41 3.09 2.21
C LYS A 137 -73.44 3.69 1.18
N GLN A 138 -73.93 4.56 0.27
CA GLN A 138 -73.09 5.23 -0.71
C GLN A 138 -72.01 6.16 -0.04
N GLN A 139 -72.42 6.86 1.03
CA GLN A 139 -71.52 7.66 1.83
C GLN A 139 -70.41 6.80 2.49
N GLN A 140 -70.79 5.60 2.95
CA GLN A 140 -69.80 4.66 3.50
C GLN A 140 -68.77 4.17 2.43
N GLU A 141 -69.26 3.90 1.20
CA GLU A 141 -68.37 3.52 0.08
C GLU A 141 -67.36 4.64 -0.24
N VAL A 142 -67.74 5.91 -0.25
CA VAL A 142 -66.87 7.06 -0.43
C VAL A 142 -65.87 7.14 0.70
N ARG A 143 -66.23 6.97 1.97
CA ARG A 143 -65.35 6.99 3.11
C ARG A 143 -64.35 5.84 3.08
N SER A 144 -64.79 4.63 2.68
CA SER A 144 -63.91 3.47 2.53
C SER A 144 -62.83 3.72 1.49
N ALA A 145 -63.25 4.23 0.30
CA ALA A 145 -62.30 4.58 -0.76
C ALA A 145 -61.29 5.67 -0.32
N GLN A 146 -61.74 6.69 0.41
CA GLN A 146 -60.85 7.72 0.99
C GLN A 146 -59.82 7.12 1.96
N SER A 147 -60.27 6.22 2.86
CA SER A 147 -59.39 5.56 3.84
C SER A 147 -58.34 4.70 3.14
N GLU A 148 -58.72 3.98 2.09
CA GLU A 148 -57.77 3.14 1.33
C GLU A 148 -56.75 3.97 0.56
N ILE A 149 -57.12 5.11 -0.02
CA ILE A 149 -56.20 6.06 -0.64
C ILE A 149 -55.23 6.62 0.39
N ALA A 150 -55.68 6.94 1.60
CA ALA A 150 -54.79 7.40 2.68
C ALA A 150 -53.76 6.33 3.04
N GLN A 151 -54.17 5.07 3.19
CA GLN A 151 -53.27 3.94 3.46
C GLN A 151 -52.23 3.75 2.33
N LEU A 152 -52.67 3.77 1.06
CA LEU A 152 -51.79 3.66 -0.10
C LEU A 152 -50.85 4.87 -0.23
N THR A 153 -51.29 6.04 0.22
CA THR A 153 -50.41 7.24 0.27
C THR A 153 -49.30 7.07 1.29
N GLU A 154 -49.59 6.55 2.47
CA GLU A 154 -48.60 6.23 3.48
C GLU A 154 -47.66 5.11 3.01
N GLU A 155 -48.18 4.07 2.36
CA GLU A 155 -47.36 2.98 1.80
C GLU A 155 -46.39 3.50 0.74
N THR A 156 -46.88 4.35 -0.19
CA THR A 156 -45.97 4.96 -1.20
C THR A 156 -44.90 5.84 -0.58
N ALA A 157 -45.22 6.63 0.45
CA ALA A 157 -44.25 7.45 1.18
C ALA A 157 -43.21 6.60 1.91
N ARG A 158 -43.65 5.50 2.53
CA ARG A 158 -42.73 4.55 3.19
C ARG A 158 -41.78 3.89 2.19
N LEU A 159 -42.29 3.44 1.04
CA LEU A 159 -41.48 2.84 -0.02
C LEU A 159 -40.48 3.83 -0.62
N GLN A 160 -40.88 5.10 -0.83
CA GLN A 160 -39.97 6.16 -1.26
C GLN A 160 -38.83 6.37 -0.26
N SER A 161 -39.13 6.40 1.04
CA SER A 161 -38.14 6.53 2.10
C SER A 161 -37.19 5.33 2.14
N ALA A 162 -37.73 4.11 1.98
CA ALA A 162 -36.91 2.88 1.91
C ALA A 162 -35.98 2.89 0.70
N ILE A 163 -36.41 3.34 -0.47
CA ILE A 163 -35.58 3.50 -1.66
C ILE A 163 -34.48 4.53 -1.42
N ALA A 164 -34.78 5.67 -0.81
CA ALA A 164 -33.81 6.70 -0.49
C ALA A 164 -32.73 6.16 0.48
N GLN A 165 -33.16 5.42 1.50
CA GLN A 165 -32.25 4.77 2.45
C GLN A 165 -31.37 3.71 1.78
N ALA A 166 -31.94 2.85 0.93
CA ALA A 166 -31.15 1.83 0.20
C ALA A 166 -30.12 2.49 -0.75
N LYS A 167 -30.49 3.58 -1.45
CA LYS A 167 -29.58 4.36 -2.29
C LYS A 167 -28.45 5.01 -1.48
N ALA A 168 -28.77 5.57 -0.31
CA ALA A 168 -27.76 6.12 0.59
C ALA A 168 -26.80 5.04 1.12
N GLN A 169 -27.31 3.87 1.47
CA GLN A 169 -26.50 2.73 1.90
C GLN A 169 -25.56 2.25 0.79
N LEU A 170 -26.04 2.18 -0.45
CA LEU A 170 -25.19 1.85 -1.60
C LEU A 170 -24.06 2.87 -1.78
N GLN A 171 -24.37 4.17 -1.72
CA GLN A 171 -23.37 5.22 -1.79
C GLN A 171 -22.33 5.10 -0.67
N ASN A 172 -22.78 4.85 0.57
CA ASN A 172 -21.91 4.66 1.71
C ASN A 172 -20.98 3.45 1.52
N THR A 173 -21.49 2.34 0.99
CA THR A 173 -20.68 1.14 0.71
C THR A 173 -19.54 1.45 -0.26
N VAL A 174 -19.84 2.12 -1.38
CA VAL A 174 -18.83 2.52 -2.37
C VAL A 174 -17.86 3.55 -1.80
N ALA A 175 -18.38 4.56 -1.08
CA ALA A 175 -17.55 5.60 -0.48
C ALA A 175 -16.59 5.05 0.59
N SER A 176 -17.06 4.11 1.42
CA SER A 176 -16.22 3.46 2.46
C SER A 176 -15.09 2.67 1.84
N SER A 177 -15.37 1.83 0.82
CA SER A 177 -14.33 1.10 0.11
C SER A 177 -13.27 2.03 -0.52
N ARG A 178 -13.70 3.11 -1.15
CA ARG A 178 -12.78 4.12 -1.69
C ARG A 178 -11.95 4.79 -0.61
N LYS A 179 -12.55 5.16 0.52
CA LYS A 179 -11.87 5.76 1.66
C LYS A 179 -10.81 4.82 2.23
N GLU A 180 -11.12 3.54 2.38
CA GLU A 180 -10.18 2.53 2.85
C GLU A 180 -8.94 2.48 1.96
N TRP A 181 -9.10 2.44 0.63
CA TRP A 181 -7.97 2.42 -0.30
C TRP A 181 -7.15 3.71 -0.27
N VAL A 182 -7.81 4.87 -0.18
CA VAL A 182 -7.11 6.17 -0.06
C VAL A 182 -6.32 6.24 1.24
N THR A 183 -6.88 5.78 2.35
CA THR A 183 -6.21 5.74 3.66
C THR A 183 -5.02 4.79 3.61
N ALA A 184 -5.18 3.59 3.07
CA ALA A 184 -4.09 2.63 2.91
C ALA A 184 -2.93 3.19 2.06
N ILE A 185 -3.23 3.91 0.97
CA ILE A 185 -2.22 4.60 0.16
C ILE A 185 -1.48 5.67 0.98
N ALA A 186 -2.18 6.44 1.80
CA ALA A 186 -1.58 7.48 2.62
C ALA A 186 -0.66 6.89 3.70
N ASP A 187 -1.10 5.83 4.37
CA ASP A 187 -0.32 5.11 5.39
C ASP A 187 0.92 4.46 4.77
N ASN A 188 0.77 3.82 3.62
CA ASN A 188 1.90 3.25 2.90
C ASN A 188 2.92 4.32 2.45
N LYS A 189 2.45 5.50 2.01
CA LYS A 189 3.36 6.62 1.69
C LYS A 189 4.16 7.08 2.91
N LYS A 190 3.52 7.17 4.08
CA LYS A 190 4.20 7.52 5.32
C LYS A 190 5.28 6.49 5.67
N ARG A 191 4.95 5.20 5.62
CA ARG A 191 5.91 4.12 5.87
C ARG A 191 7.06 4.11 4.86
N ILE A 192 6.79 4.38 3.58
CA ILE A 192 7.83 4.53 2.55
C ILE A 192 8.79 5.67 2.90
N ALA A 193 8.30 6.82 3.33
CA ALA A 193 9.13 7.96 3.73
C ALA A 193 10.00 7.64 4.96
N GLU A 194 9.46 6.89 5.93
CA GLU A 194 10.22 6.38 7.09
C GLU A 194 11.33 5.43 6.66
N ILE A 195 11.04 4.48 5.76
CA ILE A 195 12.02 3.55 5.18
C ILE A 195 13.09 4.31 4.38
N ASP A 196 12.71 5.30 3.56
CA ASP A 196 13.66 6.12 2.80
C ASP A 196 14.62 6.87 3.73
N THR A 197 14.14 7.34 4.87
CA THR A 197 14.97 7.95 5.91
C THR A 197 15.95 6.95 6.53
N GLN A 198 15.49 5.73 6.84
CA GLN A 198 16.33 4.66 7.39
C GLN A 198 17.38 4.22 6.37
N LEU A 199 17.00 4.03 5.11
CA LEU A 199 17.92 3.70 4.02
C LEU A 199 19.01 4.76 3.84
N THR A 200 18.63 6.03 3.87
CA THR A 200 19.59 7.14 3.78
C THR A 200 20.59 7.11 4.92
N LYS A 201 20.14 6.91 6.16
CA LYS A 201 21.03 6.78 7.33
C LYS A 201 21.96 5.59 7.19
N ALA A 202 21.45 4.42 6.81
CA ALA A 202 22.24 3.20 6.64
C ALA A 202 23.29 3.35 5.53
N ILE A 203 22.97 4.01 4.43
CA ILE A 203 23.90 4.29 3.32
C ILE A 203 25.01 5.25 3.78
N VAL A 204 24.66 6.33 4.49
CA VAL A 204 25.64 7.31 5.00
C VAL A 204 26.62 6.63 5.99
N GLU A 205 26.10 5.83 6.92
CA GLU A 205 26.91 5.07 7.86
C GLU A 205 27.87 4.09 7.15
N ASN A 206 27.35 3.40 6.14
CA ASN A 206 28.15 2.46 5.34
C ASN A 206 29.28 3.17 4.58
N ASN A 207 28.99 4.31 3.96
CA ASN A 207 29.98 5.13 3.26
C ASN A 207 31.07 5.63 4.21
N LYS A 208 30.69 6.03 5.45
CA LYS A 208 31.67 6.41 6.48
C LYS A 208 32.60 5.25 6.83
N ARG A 209 32.05 4.04 7.05
CA ARG A 209 32.86 2.85 7.33
C ARG A 209 33.82 2.48 6.18
N ILE A 210 33.34 2.58 4.94
CA ILE A 210 34.16 2.36 3.75
C ILE A 210 35.33 3.33 3.73
N ALA A 211 35.10 4.63 3.98
CA ALA A 211 36.18 5.63 4.02
C ALA A 211 37.20 5.36 5.15
N GLU A 212 36.72 4.90 6.31
CA GLU A 212 37.62 4.50 7.41
C GLU A 212 38.46 3.28 7.04
N ILE A 213 37.89 2.26 6.41
CA ILE A 213 38.60 1.07 5.93
C ILE A 213 39.62 1.45 4.83
N ASP A 214 39.23 2.28 3.88
CA ASP A 214 40.14 2.75 2.82
C ASP A 214 41.35 3.52 3.39
N SER A 215 41.12 4.32 4.43
CA SER A 215 42.19 4.99 5.17
C SER A 215 43.15 3.98 5.85
N GLN A 216 42.58 2.97 6.52
CA GLN A 216 43.39 1.90 7.16
C GLN A 216 44.18 1.09 6.13
N ILE A 217 43.57 0.75 5.00
CA ILE A 217 44.26 0.08 3.88
C ILE A 217 45.40 0.92 3.35
N SER A 218 45.21 2.24 3.20
CA SER A 218 46.22 3.16 2.72
C SER A 218 47.38 3.25 3.69
N GLN A 219 47.13 3.33 4.99
CA GLN A 219 48.13 3.31 6.05
C GLN A 219 48.92 2.00 6.06
N ALA A 220 48.20 0.85 5.97
CA ALA A 220 48.86 -0.47 5.93
C ALA A 220 49.75 -0.63 4.69
N LYS A 221 49.31 -0.14 3.53
CA LYS A 221 50.11 -0.14 2.29
C LYS A 221 51.35 0.73 2.42
N MET A 222 51.26 1.91 3.06
CA MET A 222 52.41 2.74 3.33
C MET A 222 53.42 2.04 4.26
N THR A 223 52.92 1.45 5.37
CA THR A 223 53.75 0.68 6.30
C THR A 223 54.49 -0.45 5.59
N LEU A 224 53.78 -1.22 4.75
CA LEU A 224 54.39 -2.27 3.93
C LEU A 224 55.46 -1.74 2.99
N LYS A 225 55.20 -0.62 2.31
CA LYS A 225 56.17 0.01 1.40
C LYS A 225 57.47 0.45 2.12
N TYR A 226 57.32 0.93 3.36
CA TYR A 226 58.52 1.34 4.15
C TYR A 226 59.25 0.16 4.79
N GLN A 227 58.65 -1.05 4.82
CA GLN A 227 59.31 -2.28 5.27
C GLN A 227 60.25 -2.87 4.18
N GLU A 228 60.03 -2.49 2.93
CA GLU A 228 60.87 -2.93 1.81
C GLU A 228 61.91 -1.84 1.46
N ILE A 229 63.17 -2.09 1.77
CA ILE A 229 64.28 -1.19 1.40
C ILE A 229 64.70 -1.50 -0.03
N VAL A 230 64.34 -0.60 -0.94
CA VAL A 230 64.71 -0.73 -2.36
C VAL A 230 65.85 0.19 -2.68
N ALA A 231 66.82 -0.31 -3.42
CA ALA A 231 67.97 0.47 -3.90
C ALA A 231 67.47 1.58 -4.87
N PRO A 232 67.84 2.85 -4.67
CA PRO A 232 67.40 3.96 -5.52
C PRO A 232 68.03 3.95 -6.92
N SER A 233 69.18 3.28 -7.11
CA SER A 233 69.88 3.13 -8.39
C SER A 233 70.70 1.84 -8.41
N SER A 234 70.97 1.36 -9.61
CA SER A 234 71.97 0.27 -9.80
C SER A 234 73.38 0.75 -9.53
N GLY A 235 74.17 -0.01 -8.78
CA GLY A 235 75.53 0.36 -8.45
C GLY A 235 76.21 -0.69 -7.59
N THR A 236 77.46 -0.42 -7.20
CA THR A 236 78.25 -1.28 -6.32
C THR A 236 77.92 -0.95 -4.86
N VAL A 237 77.61 -2.00 -4.06
CA VAL A 237 77.28 -1.84 -2.63
C VAL A 237 78.60 -1.66 -1.82
N PHE A 238 78.66 -0.57 -1.08
CA PHE A 238 79.71 -0.27 -0.12
C PHE A 238 79.15 -0.11 1.29
N ASP A 239 79.92 -0.41 2.30
CA ASP A 239 79.60 -0.18 3.73
C ASP A 239 78.32 -0.84 4.15
N LEU A 240 78.14 -2.13 3.79
CA LEU A 240 76.99 -2.93 4.19
C LEU A 240 77.01 -3.23 5.70
N LYS A 241 76.17 -2.59 6.50
CA LYS A 241 76.12 -2.80 7.95
C LYS A 241 75.25 -4.03 8.33
N ALA A 242 74.32 -4.42 7.50
CA ALA A 242 73.38 -5.57 7.73
C ALA A 242 74.14 -6.88 7.29
N ASN A 243 75.10 -7.32 8.04
CA ASN A 243 75.92 -8.52 7.70
C ASN A 243 75.42 -9.81 8.31
N THR A 244 74.42 -9.75 9.23
CA THR A 244 73.86 -10.92 9.94
C THR A 244 72.36 -10.92 9.97
N PRO A 245 71.73 -12.10 9.90
CA PRO A 245 70.29 -12.21 10.14
C PRO A 245 69.96 -11.72 11.56
N GLY A 246 68.92 -10.87 11.67
CA GLY A 246 68.52 -10.25 12.93
C GLY A 246 69.13 -8.85 13.18
N PHE A 247 69.84 -8.26 12.21
CA PHE A 247 70.27 -6.88 12.30
C PHE A 247 69.10 -5.92 12.42
N VAL A 248 69.12 -5.07 13.46
CA VAL A 248 68.12 -4.03 13.68
C VAL A 248 68.68 -2.70 13.14
N ALA A 249 68.09 -2.20 12.08
CA ALA A 249 68.46 -0.91 11.53
C ALA A 249 67.84 0.24 12.32
N ASN A 250 68.66 1.25 12.67
CA ASN A 250 68.09 2.51 13.20
C ASN A 250 67.67 3.41 12.05
N ALA A 251 66.51 4.06 12.20
CA ALA A 251 65.96 4.92 11.16
C ALA A 251 66.84 6.10 10.75
N THR A 252 67.82 6.44 11.54
CA THR A 252 68.76 7.57 11.33
C THR A 252 70.11 7.15 10.72
N GLU A 253 70.41 5.84 10.59
CA GLU A 253 71.63 5.35 10.07
C GLU A 253 71.54 4.70 8.69
N PRO A 254 72.39 5.01 7.74
CA PRO A 254 72.42 4.34 6.46
C PRO A 254 72.75 2.86 6.63
N VAL A 255 71.92 1.96 6.10
CA VAL A 255 72.12 0.49 6.15
C VAL A 255 73.20 0.03 5.16
N LEU A 256 73.29 0.73 4.03
CA LEU A 256 74.31 0.49 2.99
C LEU A 256 74.49 1.75 2.15
N LYS A 257 75.60 1.86 1.43
CA LYS A 257 75.86 2.89 0.43
C LYS A 257 75.95 2.25 -0.94
N ILE A 258 75.30 2.89 -1.94
CA ILE A 258 75.38 2.47 -3.33
C ILE A 258 76.13 3.52 -4.10
N VAL A 259 77.21 3.10 -4.79
CA VAL A 259 77.92 3.93 -5.74
C VAL A 259 77.56 3.51 -7.14
N PRO A 260 76.94 4.42 -7.93
CA PRO A 260 76.45 4.14 -9.27
C PRO A 260 77.66 3.83 -10.23
#